data_87735fa8d37fa26980d130123eb5a3cf
#
_entry.id   87735fa8d37fa26980d130123eb5a3cf
#
_cell.length_a   1.000
_cell.length_b   1.000
_cell.length_c   1.000
_cell.angle_alpha   90.00
_cell.angle_beta   90.00
_cell.angle_gamma   90.00
#
_symmetry.space_group_name_H-M   'P 1'
#
loop_
_entity.id
_entity.type
_entity.pdbx_description
1 polymer ?
#
loop_
_entity_poly.entity_id
_entity_poly.type
_entity_poly.pdbx_seq_one_letter_code
_entity_poly.pdbx_strand_id
1 'polypeptide(L)'
;SRGGAGRVKLSALQQYGIVTANYWAFTLTDGALRMLVVFHFHQLGYTTLEIAFLFLFYEFFGVVTNLYGGWIGARYGLRLTLWVGTLLQILSLVMLIPVAASWPKLLSVVYVMAAQAISGIAKDLNKMSAKSAIKTVVPETPDDAQRGEKQLFKWVAILTGSKNALKGVGFFLGGVLLTAFGFNAAVGWMAAGLALAFLLTLVLPGEIGKMKSKPAFSSLFSKSQGINGLSLARFFLFGARDVWFVVALPVFLEASLGWNFEQVGAFMGTWVIGY
;
A
#
# COMPACT_ATOMS: atom_id res chain seq x y z
N SER A 1 10.25 16.45 40.21
CA SER A 1 8.90 16.37 39.59
C SER A 1 8.95 16.92 38.17
N ARG A 2 9.13 16.04 37.18
CA ARG A 2 8.96 16.41 35.76
C ARG A 2 7.56 15.98 35.35
N GLY A 3 6.70 16.97 35.03
CA GLY A 3 5.33 16.81 34.65
C GLY A 3 5.17 15.85 33.48
N GLY A 4 4.52 14.74 33.71
CA GLY A 4 4.03 13.87 32.67
C GLY A 4 2.92 14.58 31.91
N ALA A 5 3.20 15.09 30.71
CA ALA A 5 2.14 15.51 29.80
C ALA A 5 1.16 14.33 29.66
N GLY A 6 -0.09 14.54 30.05
CA GLY A 6 -1.12 13.52 30.09
C GLY A 6 -1.28 12.87 28.72
N ARG A 7 -0.74 11.66 28.57
CA ARG A 7 -0.97 10.86 27.35
C ARG A 7 -2.46 10.56 27.28
N VAL A 8 -3.12 11.08 26.25
CA VAL A 8 -4.50 10.75 25.94
C VAL A 8 -4.61 9.22 25.86
N LYS A 9 -5.38 8.60 26.75
CA LYS A 9 -5.65 7.15 26.72
C LYS A 9 -6.65 6.88 25.59
N LEU A 10 -6.15 6.49 24.43
CA LEU A 10 -6.99 6.08 23.30
C LEU A 10 -7.64 4.72 23.58
N SER A 11 -8.93 4.58 23.28
CA SER A 11 -9.60 3.28 23.29
C SER A 11 -9.06 2.38 22.17
N ALA A 12 -9.25 1.06 22.27
CA ALA A 12 -8.85 0.11 21.23
C ALA A 12 -9.47 0.45 19.86
N LEU A 13 -10.75 0.87 19.85
CA LEU A 13 -11.44 1.28 18.63
C LEU A 13 -10.85 2.56 18.02
N GLN A 14 -10.46 3.54 18.83
CA GLN A 14 -9.79 4.74 18.34
C GLN A 14 -8.40 4.42 17.74
N GLN A 15 -7.65 3.56 18.39
CA GLN A 15 -6.35 3.10 17.88
C GLN A 15 -6.51 2.39 16.53
N TYR A 16 -7.47 1.48 16.42
CA TYR A 16 -7.81 0.81 15.17
C TYR A 16 -8.26 1.82 14.09
N GLY A 17 -9.09 2.79 14.45
CA GLY A 17 -9.53 3.84 13.53
C GLY A 17 -8.38 4.66 12.95
N ILE A 18 -7.41 5.05 13.78
CA ILE A 18 -6.23 5.80 13.33
C ILE A 18 -5.36 4.96 12.38
N VAL A 19 -5.09 3.69 12.74
CA VAL A 19 -4.32 2.78 11.87
C VAL A 19 -5.01 2.57 10.53
N THR A 20 -6.34 2.37 10.56
CA THR A 20 -7.14 2.15 9.36
C THR A 20 -7.20 3.40 8.49
N ALA A 21 -7.37 4.59 9.08
CA ALA A 21 -7.36 5.86 8.35
C ALA A 21 -6.02 6.10 7.64
N ASN A 22 -4.91 5.84 8.32
CA ASN A 22 -3.58 5.92 7.69
C ASN A 22 -3.43 4.90 6.54
N TYR A 23 -3.92 3.68 6.73
CA TYR A 23 -3.90 2.66 5.68
C TYR A 23 -4.78 3.03 4.49
N TRP A 24 -5.93 3.67 4.71
CA TRP A 24 -6.77 4.19 3.65
C TRP A 24 -6.09 5.30 2.86
N ALA A 25 -5.48 6.26 3.54
CA ALA A 25 -4.70 7.31 2.88
C ALA A 25 -3.55 6.72 2.07
N PHE A 26 -2.83 5.75 2.63
CA PHE A 26 -1.81 5.00 1.90
C PHE A 26 -2.38 4.32 0.65
N THR A 27 -3.48 3.58 0.77
CA THR A 27 -4.09 2.82 -0.33
C THR A 27 -4.56 3.75 -1.46
N LEU A 28 -5.08 4.91 -1.11
CA LEU A 28 -5.49 5.93 -2.07
C LEU A 28 -4.29 6.44 -2.87
N THR A 29 -3.19 6.79 -2.20
CA THR A 29 -1.95 7.25 -2.86
C THR A 29 -1.29 6.14 -3.67
N ASP A 30 -1.32 4.89 -3.22
CA ASP A 30 -0.77 3.75 -3.95
C ASP A 30 -1.53 3.49 -5.27
N GLY A 31 -2.86 3.56 -5.24
CA GLY A 31 -3.68 3.45 -6.44
C GLY A 31 -3.45 4.61 -7.42
N ALA A 32 -3.42 5.84 -6.92
CA ALA A 32 -3.18 7.02 -7.73
C ALA A 32 -1.78 7.01 -8.37
N LEU A 33 -0.75 6.63 -7.61
CA LEU A 33 0.63 6.55 -8.11
C LEU A 33 0.77 5.58 -9.27
N ARG A 34 0.07 4.45 -9.23
CA ARG A 34 0.10 3.47 -10.34
C ARG A 34 -0.38 4.10 -11.65
N MET A 35 -1.50 4.81 -11.64
CA MET A 35 -2.02 5.46 -12.84
C MET A 35 -1.14 6.63 -13.28
N LEU A 36 -0.64 7.43 -12.33
CA LEU A 36 0.31 8.51 -12.63
C LEU A 36 1.56 8.00 -13.35
N VAL A 37 2.18 6.94 -12.85
CA VAL A 37 3.38 6.35 -13.47
C VAL A 37 3.04 5.78 -14.85
N VAL A 38 1.96 5.01 -14.98
CA VAL A 38 1.59 4.41 -16.27
C VAL A 38 1.37 5.48 -17.33
N PHE A 39 0.54 6.48 -17.06
CA PHE A 39 0.19 7.49 -18.05
C PHE A 39 1.35 8.45 -18.34
N HIS A 40 2.06 8.90 -17.32
CA HIS A 40 3.18 9.82 -17.49
C HIS A 40 4.29 9.21 -18.36
N PHE A 41 4.70 7.99 -18.06
CA PHE A 41 5.77 7.34 -18.83
C PHE A 41 5.30 6.90 -20.22
N HIS A 42 3.99 6.57 -20.38
CA HIS A 42 3.44 6.36 -21.72
C HIS A 42 3.47 7.63 -22.57
N GLN A 43 3.10 8.80 -22.02
CA GLN A 43 3.24 10.10 -22.69
C GLN A 43 4.69 10.43 -23.07
N LEU A 44 5.67 9.98 -22.29
CA LEU A 44 7.09 10.14 -22.61
C LEU A 44 7.59 9.15 -23.68
N GLY A 45 6.71 8.33 -24.26
CA GLY A 45 7.04 7.39 -25.33
C GLY A 45 7.63 6.06 -24.85
N TYR A 46 7.42 5.70 -23.58
CA TYR A 46 7.81 4.36 -23.09
C TYR A 46 6.83 3.32 -23.58
N THR A 47 7.35 2.20 -24.02
CA THR A 47 6.51 1.05 -24.40
C THR A 47 5.82 0.43 -23.17
N THR A 48 4.73 -0.30 -23.41
CA THR A 48 3.99 -1.00 -22.34
C THR A 48 4.91 -1.94 -21.54
N LEU A 49 5.86 -2.60 -22.20
CA LEU A 49 6.82 -3.50 -21.54
C LEU A 49 7.78 -2.71 -20.63
N GLU A 50 8.30 -1.58 -21.10
CA GLU A 50 9.18 -0.73 -20.30
C GLU A 50 8.45 -0.18 -19.06
N ILE A 51 7.19 0.21 -19.20
CA ILE A 51 6.36 0.65 -18.07
C ILE A 51 6.14 -0.52 -17.09
N ALA A 52 5.89 -1.73 -17.57
CA ALA A 52 5.76 -2.91 -16.72
C ALA A 52 7.05 -3.16 -15.91
N PHE A 53 8.23 -2.96 -16.50
CA PHE A 53 9.51 -3.06 -15.78
C PHE A 53 9.64 -2.02 -14.67
N LEU A 54 9.07 -0.82 -14.81
CA LEU A 54 9.09 0.18 -13.72
C LEU A 54 8.42 -0.34 -12.43
N PHE A 55 7.47 -1.27 -12.54
CA PHE A 55 6.79 -1.90 -11.40
C PHE A 55 7.44 -3.18 -10.90
N LEU A 56 8.43 -3.73 -11.61
CA LEU A 56 9.05 -5.01 -11.26
C LEU A 56 9.59 -5.01 -9.82
N PHE A 57 10.32 -3.97 -9.43
CA PHE A 57 10.88 -3.87 -8.09
C PHE A 57 9.81 -3.58 -7.03
N TYR A 58 8.74 -2.90 -7.39
CA TYR A 58 7.59 -2.72 -6.49
C TYR A 58 7.00 -4.07 -6.06
N GLU A 59 6.77 -4.97 -7.01
CA GLU A 59 6.21 -6.29 -6.70
C GLU A 59 7.24 -7.20 -6.02
N PHE A 60 8.49 -7.23 -6.51
CA PHE A 60 9.55 -8.05 -5.94
C PHE A 60 9.81 -7.70 -4.47
N PHE A 61 10.08 -6.45 -4.16
CA PHE A 61 10.32 -6.02 -2.78
C PHE A 61 9.07 -6.08 -1.91
N GLY A 62 7.88 -5.95 -2.48
CA GLY A 62 6.62 -6.22 -1.81
C GLY A 62 6.55 -7.67 -1.32
N VAL A 63 6.89 -8.65 -2.18
CA VAL A 63 6.90 -10.07 -1.77
C VAL A 63 7.93 -10.33 -0.67
N VAL A 64 9.15 -9.82 -0.83
CA VAL A 64 10.20 -9.94 0.18
C VAL A 64 9.72 -9.36 1.52
N THR A 65 9.15 -8.15 1.50
CA THR A 65 8.64 -7.50 2.71
C THR A 65 7.45 -8.25 3.32
N ASN A 66 6.58 -8.82 2.50
CA ASN A 66 5.45 -9.62 3.00
C ASN A 66 5.94 -10.87 3.75
N LEU A 67 7.05 -11.45 3.33
CA LEU A 67 7.67 -12.58 4.01
C LEU A 67 8.24 -12.17 5.39
N TYR A 68 9.00 -11.07 5.44
CA TYR A 68 9.69 -10.65 6.67
C TYR A 68 8.86 -9.73 7.57
N GLY A 69 7.93 -8.97 7.03
CA GLY A 69 7.22 -7.91 7.74
C GLY A 69 6.35 -8.43 8.88
N GLY A 70 5.75 -9.65 8.76
CA GLY A 70 5.02 -10.29 9.86
C GLY A 70 5.89 -10.55 11.08
N TRP A 71 7.11 -11.01 10.84
CA TRP A 71 8.11 -11.22 11.89
C TRP A 71 8.54 -9.88 12.50
N ILE A 72 8.79 -8.86 11.66
CA ILE A 72 9.15 -7.51 12.13
C ILE A 72 8.02 -6.92 12.98
N GLY A 73 6.77 -6.98 12.50
CA GLY A 73 5.60 -6.46 13.22
C GLY A 73 5.37 -7.15 14.57
N ALA A 74 5.51 -8.48 14.62
CA ALA A 74 5.37 -9.25 15.86
C ALA A 74 6.48 -8.93 16.87
N ARG A 75 7.70 -8.64 16.39
CA ARG A 75 8.86 -8.37 17.25
C ARG A 75 8.94 -6.94 17.74
N TYR A 76 8.67 -5.97 16.87
CA TYR A 76 8.88 -4.54 17.12
C TYR A 76 7.59 -3.75 17.37
N GLY A 77 6.45 -4.37 17.07
CA GLY A 77 5.13 -3.79 17.25
C GLY A 77 4.61 -3.08 16.01
N LEU A 78 3.30 -2.91 16.01
CA LEU A 78 2.53 -2.41 14.90
C LEU A 78 2.79 -0.93 14.60
N ARG A 79 3.04 -0.13 15.63
CA ARG A 79 3.33 1.29 15.48
C ARG A 79 4.59 1.53 14.63
N LEU A 80 5.66 0.77 14.89
CA LEU A 80 6.91 0.93 14.15
C LEU A 80 6.73 0.56 12.67
N THR A 81 6.08 -0.58 12.38
CA THR A 81 5.85 -1.02 11.00
C THR A 81 4.94 -0.06 10.24
N LEU A 82 3.92 0.51 10.90
CA LEU A 82 3.06 1.54 10.33
C LEU A 82 3.85 2.81 9.99
N TRP A 83 4.66 3.30 10.94
CA TRP A 83 5.44 4.51 10.74
C TRP A 83 6.48 4.35 9.64
N VAL A 84 7.27 3.28 9.70
CA VAL A 84 8.28 2.99 8.66
C VAL A 84 7.60 2.84 7.30
N GLY A 85 6.51 2.08 7.23
CA GLY A 85 5.78 1.90 5.97
C GLY A 85 5.25 3.23 5.40
N THR A 86 4.65 4.08 6.23
CA THR A 86 4.12 5.37 5.76
C THR A 86 5.24 6.34 5.37
N LEU A 87 6.31 6.42 6.15
CA LEU A 87 7.47 7.27 5.82
C LEU A 87 8.18 6.82 4.54
N LEU A 88 8.31 5.52 4.32
CA LEU A 88 8.87 4.98 3.07
C LEU A 88 7.99 5.34 1.86
N GLN A 89 6.65 5.33 2.00
CA GLN A 89 5.78 5.78 0.92
C GLN A 89 5.92 7.28 0.64
N ILE A 90 5.99 8.11 1.68
CA ILE A 90 6.25 9.54 1.52
C ILE A 90 7.61 9.75 0.82
N LEU A 91 8.65 9.02 1.23
CA LEU A 91 9.97 9.08 0.60
C LEU A 91 9.89 8.69 -0.88
N SER A 92 9.21 7.59 -1.20
CA SER A 92 9.01 7.17 -2.60
C SER A 92 8.33 8.25 -3.44
N LEU A 93 7.27 8.88 -2.92
CA LEU A 93 6.58 9.96 -3.61
C LEU A 93 7.49 11.19 -3.79
N VAL A 94 8.20 11.60 -2.75
CA VAL A 94 9.15 12.74 -2.81
C VAL A 94 10.27 12.47 -3.81
N MET A 95 10.80 11.24 -3.87
CA MET A 95 11.79 10.85 -4.88
C MET A 95 11.30 11.02 -6.30
N LEU A 96 10.01 10.87 -6.57
CA LEU A 96 9.46 11.01 -7.93
C LEU A 96 9.25 12.48 -8.35
N ILE A 97 9.27 13.44 -7.43
CA ILE A 97 9.07 14.87 -7.75
C ILE A 97 10.11 15.40 -8.75
N PRO A 98 11.43 15.11 -8.65
CA PRO A 98 12.43 15.67 -9.57
C PRO A 98 12.50 14.95 -10.92
N VAL A 99 11.75 13.88 -11.15
CA VAL A 99 11.76 13.14 -12.42
C VAL A 99 11.31 14.07 -13.56
N ALA A 100 12.15 14.23 -14.56
CA ALA A 100 11.90 15.13 -15.68
C ALA A 100 12.07 14.42 -17.03
N ALA A 101 11.32 14.87 -18.03
CA ALA A 101 11.39 14.36 -19.40
C ALA A 101 12.78 14.53 -20.04
N SER A 102 13.58 15.49 -19.55
CA SER A 102 14.93 15.76 -20.01
C SER A 102 15.98 14.75 -19.51
N TRP A 103 15.62 13.90 -18.56
CA TRP A 103 16.55 12.90 -18.03
C TRP A 103 16.87 11.82 -19.07
N PRO A 104 18.11 11.29 -19.09
CA PRO A 104 18.41 10.11 -19.86
C PRO A 104 17.49 8.95 -19.49
N LYS A 105 16.96 8.24 -20.49
CA LYS A 105 15.98 7.15 -20.30
C LYS A 105 16.42 6.12 -19.26
N LEU A 106 17.68 5.67 -19.33
CA LEU A 106 18.24 4.69 -18.39
C LEU A 106 18.22 5.22 -16.93
N LEU A 107 18.60 6.51 -16.74
CA LEU A 107 18.56 7.12 -15.41
C LEU A 107 17.13 7.17 -14.87
N SER A 108 16.18 7.60 -15.70
CA SER A 108 14.76 7.63 -15.31
C SER A 108 14.26 6.24 -14.91
N VAL A 109 14.56 5.20 -15.71
CA VAL A 109 14.13 3.83 -15.40
C VAL A 109 14.71 3.36 -14.08
N VAL A 110 16.03 3.43 -13.89
CA VAL A 110 16.68 2.95 -12.64
C VAL A 110 16.17 3.72 -11.42
N TYR A 111 16.03 5.03 -11.55
CA TYR A 111 15.59 5.89 -10.46
C TYR A 111 14.12 5.62 -10.06
N VAL A 112 13.22 5.50 -11.05
CA VAL A 112 11.81 5.19 -10.80
C VAL A 112 11.66 3.78 -10.26
N MET A 113 12.42 2.80 -10.76
CA MET A 113 12.43 1.44 -10.19
C MET A 113 12.87 1.44 -8.71
N ALA A 114 13.86 2.26 -8.35
CA ALA A 114 14.29 2.41 -6.94
C ALA A 114 13.18 3.01 -6.07
N ALA A 115 12.52 4.08 -6.54
CA ALA A 115 11.38 4.68 -5.84
C ALA A 115 10.23 3.66 -5.69
N GLN A 116 9.93 2.91 -6.74
CA GLN A 116 8.91 1.86 -6.72
C GLN A 116 9.27 0.68 -5.80
N ALA A 117 10.55 0.32 -5.68
CA ALA A 117 11.00 -0.66 -4.69
C ALA A 117 10.65 -0.23 -3.26
N ILE A 118 10.92 1.03 -2.94
CA ILE A 118 10.58 1.62 -1.63
C ILE A 118 9.07 1.61 -1.41
N SER A 119 8.28 1.98 -2.43
CA SER A 119 6.81 1.92 -2.37
C SER A 119 6.27 0.50 -2.17
N GLY A 120 6.89 -0.51 -2.79
CA GLY A 120 6.55 -1.91 -2.60
C GLY A 120 6.75 -2.39 -1.16
N ILE A 121 7.88 -2.02 -0.55
CA ILE A 121 8.16 -2.26 0.87
C ILE A 121 7.10 -1.57 1.74
N ALA A 122 6.84 -0.29 1.47
CA ALA A 122 5.86 0.53 2.18
C ALA A 122 4.46 -0.11 2.16
N LYS A 123 4.03 -0.61 1.00
CA LYS A 123 2.74 -1.27 0.79
C LYS A 123 2.54 -2.44 1.76
N ASP A 124 3.50 -3.33 1.81
CA ASP A 124 3.32 -4.55 2.60
C ASP A 124 3.47 -4.29 4.11
N LEU A 125 4.33 -3.36 4.54
CA LEU A 125 4.39 -2.91 5.94
C LEU A 125 3.06 -2.29 6.40
N ASN A 126 2.47 -1.38 5.62
CA ASN A 126 1.17 -0.77 5.96
C ASN A 126 0.03 -1.79 5.98
N LYS A 127 -0.03 -2.70 4.99
CA LYS A 127 -1.02 -3.78 4.92
C LYS A 127 -0.95 -4.70 6.14
N MET A 128 0.25 -5.04 6.59
CA MET A 128 0.44 -5.91 7.75
C MET A 128 0.06 -5.19 9.04
N SER A 129 0.42 -3.92 9.17
CA SER A 129 0.03 -3.09 10.30
C SER A 129 -1.49 -2.98 10.42
N ALA A 130 -2.20 -2.71 9.31
CA ALA A 130 -3.65 -2.63 9.30
C ALA A 130 -4.33 -3.96 9.66
N LYS A 131 -3.84 -5.08 9.12
CA LYS A 131 -4.36 -6.41 9.46
C LYS A 131 -4.12 -6.80 10.91
N SER A 132 -2.95 -6.46 11.45
CA SER A 132 -2.60 -6.75 12.84
C SER A 132 -3.41 -5.89 13.83
N ALA A 133 -3.81 -4.68 13.42
CA ALA A 133 -4.65 -3.80 14.24
C ALA A 133 -6.04 -4.39 14.52
N ILE A 134 -6.56 -5.25 13.63
CA ILE A 134 -7.86 -5.91 13.84
C ILE A 134 -7.86 -6.72 15.15
N LYS A 135 -6.74 -7.37 15.47
CA LYS A 135 -6.62 -8.14 16.70
C LYS A 135 -6.75 -7.31 17.98
N THR A 136 -6.54 -6.00 17.92
CA THR A 136 -6.68 -5.12 19.08
C THR A 136 -8.12 -4.81 19.45
N VAL A 137 -9.06 -4.98 18.52
CA VAL A 137 -10.50 -4.71 18.71
C VAL A 137 -11.35 -5.97 18.87
N VAL A 138 -10.75 -7.15 18.68
CA VAL A 138 -11.41 -8.44 18.89
C VAL A 138 -11.09 -8.94 20.30
N PRO A 139 -12.09 -9.13 21.18
CA PRO A 139 -11.86 -9.62 22.54
C PRO A 139 -11.30 -11.05 22.53
N GLU A 140 -10.23 -11.29 23.29
CA GLU A 140 -9.69 -12.62 23.58
C GLU A 140 -10.40 -13.23 24.82
N THR A 141 -11.71 -13.46 24.78
CA THR A 141 -12.42 -14.12 25.87
C THR A 141 -12.67 -15.58 25.51
N PRO A 142 -12.20 -16.55 26.34
CA PRO A 142 -12.38 -17.98 26.09
C PRO A 142 -13.85 -18.41 26.00
N ASP A 143 -14.74 -17.72 26.69
CA ASP A 143 -16.17 -18.06 26.80
C ASP A 143 -16.99 -17.69 25.54
N ASP A 144 -16.42 -16.96 24.58
CA ASP A 144 -17.13 -16.42 23.43
C ASP A 144 -16.35 -16.59 22.10
N ALA A 145 -15.65 -17.72 21.94
CA ALA A 145 -14.81 -17.99 20.76
C ALA A 145 -15.56 -17.78 19.43
N GLN A 146 -16.83 -18.23 19.33
CA GLN A 146 -17.65 -18.03 18.13
C GLN A 146 -17.99 -16.56 17.86
N ARG A 147 -18.18 -15.77 18.90
CA ARG A 147 -18.47 -14.34 18.80
C ARG A 147 -17.22 -13.56 18.38
N GLY A 148 -16.07 -13.92 18.94
CA GLY A 148 -14.77 -13.38 18.54
C GLY A 148 -14.45 -13.67 17.08
N GLU A 149 -14.70 -14.87 16.61
CA GLU A 149 -14.50 -15.29 15.22
C GLU A 149 -15.39 -14.51 14.24
N LYS A 150 -16.69 -14.36 14.55
CA LYS A 150 -17.61 -13.53 13.75
C LYS A 150 -17.18 -12.07 13.70
N GLN A 151 -16.72 -11.49 14.81
CA GLN A 151 -16.21 -10.13 14.84
C GLN A 151 -14.91 -9.99 14.01
N LEU A 152 -14.00 -10.94 14.11
CA LEU A 152 -12.79 -10.97 13.31
C LEU A 152 -13.13 -10.98 11.81
N PHE A 153 -14.02 -11.85 11.36
CA PHE A 153 -14.47 -11.89 9.97
C PHE A 153 -15.07 -10.56 9.52
N LYS A 154 -15.92 -9.96 10.34
CA LYS A 154 -16.54 -8.66 10.03
C LYS A 154 -15.48 -7.58 9.81
N TRP A 155 -14.52 -7.43 10.72
CA TRP A 155 -13.49 -6.41 10.61
C TRP A 155 -12.53 -6.66 9.44
N VAL A 156 -12.19 -7.93 9.17
CA VAL A 156 -11.39 -8.30 7.99
C VAL A 156 -12.13 -7.99 6.70
N ALA A 157 -13.43 -8.28 6.62
CA ALA A 157 -14.25 -7.97 5.45
C ALA A 157 -14.34 -6.45 5.21
N ILE A 158 -14.59 -5.65 6.26
CA ILE A 158 -14.62 -4.19 6.17
C ILE A 158 -13.26 -3.65 5.70
N LEU A 159 -12.16 -4.10 6.27
CA LEU A 159 -10.82 -3.66 5.88
C LEU A 159 -10.52 -4.01 4.42
N THR A 160 -10.85 -5.22 3.99
CA THR A 160 -10.57 -5.69 2.62
C THR A 160 -11.45 -4.98 1.60
N GLY A 161 -12.75 -4.86 1.86
CA GLY A 161 -13.68 -4.16 0.98
C GLY A 161 -13.35 -2.67 0.86
N SER A 162 -13.12 -1.99 1.97
CA SER A 162 -12.72 -0.58 1.96
C SER A 162 -11.39 -0.34 1.26
N LYS A 163 -10.42 -1.25 1.42
CA LYS A 163 -9.14 -1.19 0.69
C LYS A 163 -9.36 -1.26 -0.83
N ASN A 164 -10.19 -2.20 -1.31
CA ASN A 164 -10.45 -2.34 -2.73
C ASN A 164 -11.18 -1.11 -3.29
N ALA A 165 -12.20 -0.62 -2.58
CA ALA A 165 -12.92 0.59 -2.96
C ALA A 165 -11.98 1.81 -3.06
N LEU A 166 -11.14 2.03 -2.05
CA LEU A 166 -10.19 3.15 -2.04
C LEU A 166 -9.08 3.02 -3.07
N LYS A 167 -8.63 1.80 -3.39
CA LYS A 167 -7.70 1.59 -4.49
C LYS A 167 -8.33 1.98 -5.84
N GLY A 168 -9.61 1.65 -6.05
CA GLY A 168 -10.35 2.06 -7.24
C GLY A 168 -10.52 3.58 -7.31
N VAL A 169 -10.90 4.23 -6.20
CA VAL A 169 -10.93 5.71 -6.11
C VAL A 169 -9.54 6.29 -6.39
N GLY A 170 -8.47 5.66 -5.91
CA GLY A 170 -7.10 6.05 -6.19
C GLY A 170 -6.76 6.01 -7.68
N PHE A 171 -7.19 5.01 -8.41
CA PHE A 171 -6.99 4.94 -9.86
C PHE A 171 -7.65 6.13 -10.59
N PHE A 172 -8.90 6.44 -10.24
CA PHE A 172 -9.58 7.63 -10.77
C PHE A 172 -8.84 8.92 -10.37
N LEU A 173 -8.49 9.05 -9.08
CA LEU A 173 -7.76 10.22 -8.56
C LEU A 173 -6.42 10.42 -9.29
N GLY A 174 -5.70 9.35 -9.63
CA GLY A 174 -4.45 9.42 -10.40
C GLY A 174 -4.64 10.07 -11.77
N GLY A 175 -5.69 9.68 -12.49
CA GLY A 175 -6.05 10.32 -13.76
C GLY A 175 -6.39 11.81 -13.62
N VAL A 176 -7.23 12.14 -12.65
CA VAL A 176 -7.63 13.54 -12.37
C VAL A 176 -6.44 14.40 -11.95
N LEU A 177 -5.59 13.91 -11.05
CA LEU A 177 -4.42 14.65 -10.58
C LEU A 177 -3.42 14.89 -11.71
N LEU A 178 -3.23 13.91 -12.60
CA LEU A 178 -2.35 14.07 -13.76
C LEU A 178 -2.87 15.15 -14.71
N THR A 179 -4.16 15.12 -15.02
CA THR A 179 -4.79 16.11 -15.89
C THR A 179 -4.75 17.51 -15.29
N ALA A 180 -5.04 17.65 -14.00
CA ALA A 180 -5.17 18.96 -13.35
C ALA A 180 -3.83 19.62 -13.00
N PHE A 181 -2.82 18.84 -12.59
CA PHE A 181 -1.59 19.36 -11.98
C PHE A 181 -0.31 18.87 -12.67
N GLY A 182 -0.40 17.87 -13.54
CA GLY A 182 0.77 17.18 -14.08
C GLY A 182 1.43 16.25 -13.06
N PHE A 183 2.44 15.49 -13.51
CA PHE A 183 3.04 14.41 -12.72
C PHE A 183 3.71 14.89 -11.43
N ASN A 184 4.64 15.87 -11.54
CA ASN A 184 5.46 16.30 -10.39
C ASN A 184 4.63 16.93 -9.27
N ALA A 185 3.66 17.79 -9.61
CA ALA A 185 2.79 18.39 -8.61
C ALA A 185 1.81 17.38 -8.02
N ALA A 186 1.30 16.44 -8.82
CA ALA A 186 0.41 15.37 -8.35
C ALA A 186 1.08 14.51 -7.28
N VAL A 187 2.31 14.05 -7.52
CA VAL A 187 3.05 13.26 -6.51
C VAL A 187 3.38 14.08 -5.26
N GLY A 188 3.64 15.39 -5.42
CA GLY A 188 3.83 16.32 -4.30
C GLY A 188 2.58 16.45 -3.42
N TRP A 189 1.41 16.63 -4.02
CA TRP A 189 0.13 16.69 -3.30
C TRP A 189 -0.18 15.37 -2.57
N MET A 190 0.10 14.24 -3.19
CA MET A 190 -0.06 12.93 -2.54
C MET A 190 0.88 12.77 -1.35
N ALA A 191 2.15 13.18 -1.48
CA ALA A 191 3.11 13.15 -0.39
C ALA A 191 2.65 14.02 0.79
N ALA A 192 2.16 15.25 0.52
CA ALA A 192 1.63 16.15 1.55
C ALA A 192 0.40 15.57 2.25
N GLY A 193 -0.57 15.04 1.50
CA GLY A 193 -1.76 14.40 2.06
C GLY A 193 -1.44 13.19 2.94
N LEU A 194 -0.48 12.36 2.50
CA LEU A 194 -0.05 11.21 3.29
C LEU A 194 0.75 11.63 4.54
N ALA A 195 1.53 12.72 4.46
CA ALA A 195 2.21 13.29 5.62
C ALA A 195 1.22 13.79 6.67
N LEU A 196 0.11 14.41 6.27
CA LEU A 196 -0.98 14.78 7.20
C LEU A 196 -1.60 13.55 7.87
N ALA A 197 -1.87 12.49 7.10
CA ALA A 197 -2.36 11.23 7.67
C ALA A 197 -1.34 10.61 8.64
N PHE A 198 -0.05 10.68 8.33
CA PHE A 198 1.02 10.22 9.23
C PHE A 198 1.01 10.96 10.57
N LEU A 199 0.81 12.28 10.58
CA LEU A 199 0.76 13.07 11.83
C LEU A 199 -0.30 12.56 12.79
N LEU A 200 -1.44 12.06 12.30
CA LEU A 200 -2.48 11.46 13.13
C LEU A 200 -2.00 10.19 13.84
N THR A 201 -1.02 9.48 13.27
CA THR A 201 -0.51 8.25 13.88
C THR A 201 0.45 8.51 15.05
N LEU A 202 0.94 9.73 15.23
CA LEU A 202 1.89 10.09 16.30
C LEU A 202 1.29 9.91 17.70
N VAL A 203 -0.05 9.99 17.83
CA VAL A 203 -0.76 9.79 19.10
C VAL A 203 -0.87 8.31 19.51
N LEU A 204 -0.52 7.37 18.62
CA LEU A 204 -0.62 5.94 18.90
C LEU A 204 0.38 5.51 19.99
N PRO A 205 -0.03 4.65 20.96
CA PRO A 205 0.86 4.13 21.98
C PRO A 205 1.92 3.18 21.39
N GLY A 206 3.12 3.17 21.99
CA GLY A 206 4.27 2.40 21.48
C GLY A 206 4.14 0.88 21.57
N GLU A 207 3.24 0.39 22.43
CA GLU A 207 3.11 -1.04 22.72
C GLU A 207 2.05 -1.77 21.86
N ILE A 208 1.38 -1.05 20.94
CA ILE A 208 0.33 -1.66 20.10
C ILE A 208 0.90 -2.82 19.29
N GLY A 209 0.23 -3.99 19.39
CA GLY A 209 0.48 -5.16 18.56
C GLY A 209 1.78 -5.90 18.84
N LYS A 210 2.53 -5.56 19.89
CA LYS A 210 3.67 -6.37 20.32
C LYS A 210 3.19 -7.70 20.89
N MET A 211 3.73 -8.80 20.37
CA MET A 211 3.49 -10.12 20.95
C MET A 211 4.32 -10.31 22.22
N LYS A 212 3.74 -10.97 23.23
CA LYS A 212 4.44 -11.33 24.48
C LYS A 212 5.64 -12.26 24.23
N SER A 213 5.52 -13.19 23.27
CA SER A 213 6.61 -14.05 22.81
C SER A 213 7.16 -13.57 21.48
N LYS A 214 8.47 -13.33 21.39
CA LYS A 214 9.12 -12.94 20.14
C LYS A 214 9.26 -14.16 19.23
N PRO A 215 8.65 -14.18 18.02
CA PRO A 215 8.76 -15.34 17.14
C PRO A 215 10.20 -15.54 16.67
N ALA A 216 10.62 -16.79 16.57
CA ALA A 216 11.93 -17.14 16.02
C ALA A 216 11.98 -16.84 14.51
N PHE A 217 13.15 -16.51 14.00
CA PHE A 217 13.34 -16.26 12.56
C PHE A 217 13.01 -17.50 11.71
N SER A 218 13.25 -18.71 12.25
CA SER A 218 12.92 -19.97 11.60
C SER A 218 11.42 -20.21 11.37
N SER A 219 10.55 -19.41 12.01
CA SER A 219 9.09 -19.51 11.83
C SER A 219 8.56 -18.75 10.59
N LEU A 220 9.44 -18.14 9.79
CA LEU A 220 9.07 -17.40 8.57
C LEU A 220 8.49 -18.30 7.48
N PHE A 221 9.05 -19.48 7.31
CA PHE A 221 8.56 -20.43 6.31
C PHE A 221 7.57 -21.41 6.94
N SER A 222 6.50 -21.72 6.21
CA SER A 222 5.56 -22.73 6.65
C SER A 222 6.22 -24.11 6.66
N LYS A 223 5.89 -24.93 7.66
CA LYS A 223 6.27 -26.34 7.71
C LYS A 223 5.52 -27.18 6.66
N SER A 224 4.45 -26.67 6.09
CA SER A 224 3.65 -27.33 5.07
C SER A 224 4.15 -26.97 3.66
N GLN A 225 4.55 -28.00 2.90
CA GLN A 225 4.94 -27.83 1.49
C GLN A 225 3.80 -27.31 0.62
N GLY A 226 2.54 -27.72 0.92
CA GLY A 226 1.35 -27.24 0.21
C GLY A 226 1.16 -25.72 0.36
N ILE A 227 1.37 -25.17 1.56
CA ILE A 227 1.28 -23.72 1.79
C ILE A 227 2.39 -22.99 1.04
N ASN A 228 3.60 -23.52 0.99
CA ASN A 228 4.72 -22.92 0.28
C ASN A 228 4.49 -22.95 -1.25
N GLY A 229 3.98 -24.07 -1.78
CA GLY A 229 3.58 -24.19 -3.19
C GLY A 229 2.47 -23.24 -3.59
N LEU A 230 1.43 -23.11 -2.75
CA LEU A 230 0.35 -22.15 -2.98
C LEU A 230 0.85 -20.70 -2.96
N SER A 231 1.78 -20.37 -2.07
CA SER A 231 2.37 -19.04 -1.98
C SER A 231 3.15 -18.69 -3.25
N LEU A 232 3.91 -19.66 -3.79
CA LEU A 232 4.66 -19.51 -5.04
C LEU A 232 3.70 -19.35 -6.23
N ALA A 233 2.67 -20.16 -6.33
CA ALA A 233 1.67 -20.07 -7.41
C ALA A 233 0.95 -18.70 -7.39
N ARG A 234 0.59 -18.20 -6.20
CA ARG A 234 -0.01 -16.87 -6.04
C ARG A 234 0.93 -15.74 -6.45
N PHE A 235 2.22 -15.88 -6.20
CA PHE A 235 3.22 -14.89 -6.64
C PHE A 235 3.16 -14.70 -8.15
N PHE A 236 3.23 -15.78 -8.93
CA PHE A 236 3.19 -15.70 -10.39
C PHE A 236 1.82 -15.23 -10.90
N LEU A 237 0.73 -15.71 -10.30
CA LEU A 237 -0.62 -15.31 -10.69
C LEU A 237 -0.87 -13.80 -10.50
N PHE A 238 -0.46 -13.26 -9.36
CA PHE A 238 -0.65 -11.83 -9.09
C PHE A 238 0.29 -10.95 -9.91
N GLY A 239 1.53 -11.39 -10.15
CA GLY A 239 2.45 -10.69 -11.06
C GLY A 239 1.91 -10.62 -12.48
N ALA A 240 1.44 -11.74 -13.03
CA ALA A 240 0.82 -11.76 -14.35
C ALA A 240 -0.42 -10.85 -14.43
N ARG A 241 -1.32 -10.93 -13.45
CA ARG A 241 -2.51 -10.06 -13.37
C ARG A 241 -2.13 -8.58 -13.41
N ASP A 242 -1.13 -8.17 -12.64
CA ASP A 242 -0.77 -6.75 -12.52
C ASP A 242 -0.15 -6.20 -13.81
N VAL A 243 0.62 -7.01 -14.55
CA VAL A 243 1.12 -6.62 -15.87
C VAL A 243 -0.04 -6.34 -16.85
N TRP A 244 -1.01 -7.23 -16.92
CA TRP A 244 -2.14 -7.08 -17.83
C TRP A 244 -3.11 -5.98 -17.38
N PHE A 245 -3.56 -6.03 -16.13
CA PHE A 245 -4.63 -5.16 -15.67
C PHE A 245 -4.13 -3.76 -15.32
N VAL A 246 -2.97 -3.64 -14.66
CA VAL A 246 -2.49 -2.31 -14.17
C VAL A 246 -1.71 -1.56 -15.23
N VAL A 247 -1.06 -2.25 -16.16
CA VAL A 247 -0.21 -1.62 -17.17
C VAL A 247 -0.80 -1.74 -18.58
N ALA A 248 -1.01 -2.96 -19.08
CA ALA A 248 -1.40 -3.14 -20.47
C ALA A 248 -2.80 -2.59 -20.78
N LEU A 249 -3.77 -2.81 -19.90
CA LEU A 249 -5.14 -2.35 -20.12
C LEU A 249 -5.27 -0.82 -20.15
N PRO A 250 -4.76 -0.03 -19.19
CA PRO A 250 -4.81 1.43 -19.27
C PRO A 250 -4.15 1.98 -20.53
N VAL A 251 -2.98 1.47 -20.91
CA VAL A 251 -2.28 1.88 -22.13
C VAL A 251 -3.10 1.55 -23.38
N PHE A 252 -3.74 0.37 -23.44
CA PHE A 252 -4.61 0.00 -24.54
C PHE A 252 -5.83 0.92 -24.66
N LEU A 253 -6.50 1.23 -23.54
CA LEU A 253 -7.67 2.11 -23.52
C LEU A 253 -7.31 3.52 -24.02
N GLU A 254 -6.16 4.05 -23.61
CA GLU A 254 -5.68 5.35 -24.05
C GLU A 254 -5.19 5.31 -25.49
N ALA A 255 -4.23 4.44 -25.83
CA ALA A 255 -3.55 4.45 -27.12
C ALA A 255 -4.42 3.92 -28.28
N SER A 256 -5.28 2.90 -28.03
CA SER A 256 -6.06 2.26 -29.09
C SER A 256 -7.49 2.76 -29.18
N LEU A 257 -8.10 3.16 -28.04
CA LEU A 257 -9.47 3.63 -27.99
C LEU A 257 -9.57 5.18 -27.85
N GLY A 258 -8.44 5.85 -27.66
CA GLY A 258 -8.39 7.32 -27.56
C GLY A 258 -9.02 7.87 -26.26
N TRP A 259 -9.14 7.05 -25.22
CA TRP A 259 -9.71 7.49 -23.94
C TRP A 259 -8.77 8.44 -23.23
N ASN A 260 -9.34 9.46 -22.58
CA ASN A 260 -8.55 10.34 -21.73
C ASN A 260 -8.25 9.68 -20.35
N PHE A 261 -7.31 10.26 -19.60
CA PHE A 261 -6.87 9.69 -18.32
C PHE A 261 -7.97 9.58 -17.28
N GLU A 262 -8.93 10.50 -17.28
CA GLU A 262 -10.08 10.46 -16.37
C GLU A 262 -11.01 9.31 -16.70
N GLN A 263 -11.28 9.08 -17.99
CA GLN A 263 -12.11 7.97 -18.46
C GLN A 263 -11.46 6.62 -18.13
N VAL A 264 -10.16 6.48 -18.41
CA VAL A 264 -9.42 5.25 -18.05
C VAL A 264 -9.40 5.06 -16.54
N GLY A 265 -9.11 6.12 -15.77
CA GLY A 265 -9.11 6.07 -14.31
C GLY A 265 -10.49 5.71 -13.74
N ALA A 266 -11.57 6.27 -14.29
CA ALA A 266 -12.95 5.96 -13.89
C ALA A 266 -13.30 4.50 -14.19
N PHE A 267 -12.95 4.00 -15.37
CA PHE A 267 -13.17 2.59 -15.75
C PHE A 267 -12.42 1.64 -14.82
N MET A 268 -11.10 1.86 -14.65
CA MET A 268 -10.26 1.03 -13.79
C MET A 268 -10.71 1.08 -12.32
N GLY A 269 -11.09 2.27 -11.85
CA GLY A 269 -11.60 2.48 -10.51
C GLY A 269 -12.91 1.75 -10.27
N THR A 270 -13.87 1.88 -11.18
CA THR A 270 -15.17 1.20 -11.10
C THR A 270 -14.99 -0.32 -11.10
N TRP A 271 -14.11 -0.84 -11.95
CA TRP A 271 -13.79 -2.26 -11.99
C TRP A 271 -13.26 -2.76 -10.64
N VAL A 272 -12.28 -2.06 -10.06
CA VAL A 272 -11.66 -2.48 -8.78
C VAL A 272 -12.64 -2.35 -7.61
N ILE A 273 -13.57 -1.38 -7.64
CA ILE A 273 -14.63 -1.26 -6.63
C ILE A 273 -15.62 -2.42 -6.71
N GLY A 274 -15.96 -2.84 -7.94
CA GLY A 274 -16.91 -3.92 -8.17
C GLY A 274 -16.35 -5.33 -8.00
N TYR A 275 -15.02 -5.47 -8.03
CA TYR A 275 -14.30 -6.73 -7.83
C TYR A 275 -14.13 -7.06 -6.35
#